data_1256f86f038e6966e816d7ead73df83d
#
_entry.id   1256f86f038e6966e816d7ead73df83d
#
_cell.length_a   1.000
_cell.length_b   1.000
_cell.length_c   1.000
_cell.angle_alpha   90.00
_cell.angle_beta   90.00
_cell.angle_gamma   90.00
#
_symmetry.space_group_name_H-M   'P 1'
#
loop_
_entity.id
_entity.type
_entity.pdbx_description
1 polymer ?
#
loop_
_entity_poly.entity_id
_entity_poly.type
_entity_poly.pdbx_seq_one_letter_code
_entity_poly.pdbx_strand_id
1 'polypeptide(L)'
;MALGYAAIITTLFLWSGFFLSLRGGAISALQPADIALTRFVIPALVLLPFVLKSMDKVRAVPNKYLIGIVIGSGLPYLLVAGTAMHFAPVAHGSALIPGTLPLFVSAIAVICYQQPLSQHRMVGLSAVLLGIMVFLLSNLGEEYNWAQLKGHLLFLVGSLMWAVFTISARVANLSAYVCAGFVSVISFALLIVAVGFGWLDSYLVITPITDWPWKELVGHLVLQGIGAGLLASFTFLYAIRTIGAEASAAFGSLTPVLATLLAMPVFNEQPDTLTWCALILVTCGSIVASNILMKQDPSQKYQPPVHR
;
A
#
# COMPACT_ATOMS: atom_id res chain seq x y z
N MET A 1 -15.35 -17.42 -13.04
CA MET A 1 -13.91 -17.73 -12.90
C MET A 1 -13.06 -16.79 -13.78
N ALA A 2 -13.17 -16.77 -15.11
CA ALA A 2 -12.34 -15.92 -15.99
C ALA A 2 -12.37 -14.42 -15.62
N LEU A 3 -13.55 -13.86 -15.38
CA LEU A 3 -13.69 -12.46 -14.93
C LEU A 3 -13.02 -12.18 -13.57
N GLY A 4 -12.97 -13.17 -12.67
CA GLY A 4 -12.27 -13.03 -11.39
C GLY A 4 -10.75 -12.93 -11.58
N TYR A 5 -10.18 -13.73 -12.46
CA TYR A 5 -8.76 -13.62 -12.84
C TYR A 5 -8.47 -12.31 -13.58
N ALA A 6 -9.33 -11.88 -14.49
CA ALA A 6 -9.20 -10.57 -15.13
C ALA A 6 -9.21 -9.43 -14.11
N ALA A 7 -10.08 -9.47 -13.12
CA ALA A 7 -10.18 -8.47 -12.08
C ALA A 7 -8.90 -8.41 -11.21
N ILE A 8 -8.33 -9.56 -10.80
CA ILE A 8 -7.10 -9.54 -10.01
C ILE A 8 -5.90 -9.08 -10.83
N ILE A 9 -5.79 -9.47 -12.10
CA ILE A 9 -4.75 -8.98 -13.00
C ILE A 9 -4.86 -7.46 -13.16
N THR A 10 -6.08 -6.93 -13.36
CA THR A 10 -6.31 -5.49 -13.39
C THR A 10 -5.84 -4.83 -12.08
N THR A 11 -6.17 -5.42 -10.93
CA THR A 11 -5.71 -4.92 -9.62
C THR A 11 -4.19 -4.85 -9.52
N LEU A 12 -3.48 -5.86 -10.03
CA LEU A 12 -2.01 -5.88 -10.05
C LEU A 12 -1.44 -4.71 -10.85
N PHE A 13 -1.98 -4.43 -12.03
CA PHE A 13 -1.56 -3.28 -12.83
C PHE A 13 -1.86 -1.96 -12.13
N LEU A 14 -3.02 -1.83 -11.49
CA LEU A 14 -3.40 -0.63 -10.75
C LEU A 14 -2.47 -0.39 -9.53
N TRP A 15 -2.14 -1.43 -8.78
CA TRP A 15 -1.20 -1.33 -7.65
C TRP A 15 0.24 -1.09 -8.12
N SER A 16 0.66 -1.72 -9.21
CA SER A 16 1.96 -1.41 -9.82
C SER A 16 2.02 0.04 -10.28
N GLY A 17 0.96 0.53 -10.95
CA GLY A 17 0.82 1.93 -11.35
C GLY A 17 0.87 2.91 -10.17
N PHE A 18 0.38 2.52 -8.99
CA PHE A 18 0.53 3.31 -7.77
C PHE A 18 2.01 3.55 -7.43
N PHE A 19 2.85 2.52 -7.43
CA PHE A 19 4.28 2.66 -7.16
C PHE A 19 5.01 3.45 -8.24
N LEU A 20 4.67 3.23 -9.52
CA LEU A 20 5.23 4.02 -10.62
C LEU A 20 4.87 5.50 -10.48
N SER A 21 3.63 5.79 -10.13
CA SER A 21 3.18 7.17 -9.89
C SER A 21 3.90 7.82 -8.71
N LEU A 22 4.11 7.12 -7.60
CA LEU A 22 4.90 7.64 -6.47
C LEU A 22 6.34 7.98 -6.91
N ARG A 23 6.96 7.08 -7.68
CA ARG A 23 8.32 7.30 -8.19
C ARG A 23 8.37 8.46 -9.19
N GLY A 24 7.42 8.51 -10.13
CA GLY A 24 7.30 9.62 -11.08
C GLY A 24 7.17 10.97 -10.36
N GLY A 25 6.33 11.05 -9.33
CA GLY A 25 6.22 12.25 -8.49
C GLY A 25 7.52 12.59 -7.77
N ALA A 26 8.22 11.58 -7.22
CA ALA A 26 9.46 11.78 -6.49
C ALA A 26 10.63 12.30 -7.35
N ILE A 27 10.63 12.04 -8.65
CA ILE A 27 11.67 12.52 -9.60
C ILE A 27 11.22 13.70 -10.45
N SER A 28 10.03 14.26 -10.19
CA SER A 28 9.47 15.44 -10.85
C SER A 28 9.60 16.69 -9.98
N ALA A 29 9.03 17.81 -10.44
CA ALA A 29 8.93 19.03 -9.65
C ALA A 29 7.82 18.95 -8.58
N LEU A 30 6.91 17.96 -8.68
CA LEU A 30 5.78 17.82 -7.77
C LEU A 30 6.24 17.40 -6.37
N GLN A 31 5.56 17.94 -5.37
CA GLN A 31 5.80 17.56 -3.98
C GLN A 31 4.91 16.35 -3.58
N PRO A 32 5.25 15.62 -2.51
CA PRO A 32 4.39 14.54 -2.01
C PRO A 32 2.95 14.98 -1.74
N ALA A 33 2.70 16.24 -1.36
CA ALA A 33 1.37 16.80 -1.18
C ALA A 33 0.58 16.88 -2.50
N ASP A 34 1.26 17.19 -3.63
CA ASP A 34 0.60 17.25 -4.94
C ASP A 34 0.18 15.86 -5.42
N ILE A 35 1.01 14.84 -5.17
CA ILE A 35 0.65 13.45 -5.43
C ILE A 35 -0.50 13.01 -4.51
N ALA A 36 -0.52 13.45 -3.24
CA ALA A 36 -1.62 13.19 -2.33
C ALA A 36 -2.94 13.83 -2.82
N LEU A 37 -2.87 15.02 -3.40
CA LEU A 37 -4.03 15.66 -4.02
C LEU A 37 -4.61 14.77 -5.12
N THR A 38 -3.78 14.30 -6.06
CA THR A 38 -4.23 13.41 -7.15
C THR A 38 -4.79 12.09 -6.63
N ARG A 39 -4.27 11.59 -5.51
CA ARG A 39 -4.72 10.34 -4.89
C ARG A 39 -6.10 10.45 -4.25
N PHE A 40 -6.39 11.54 -3.56
CA PHE A 40 -7.55 11.63 -2.70
C PHE A 40 -8.72 12.42 -3.29
N VAL A 41 -8.50 13.36 -4.21
CA VAL A 41 -9.55 14.26 -4.70
C VAL A 41 -10.71 13.50 -5.37
N ILE A 42 -10.43 12.63 -6.33
CA ILE A 42 -11.47 11.90 -7.06
C ILE A 42 -12.21 10.91 -6.14
N PRO A 43 -11.53 10.01 -5.39
CA PRO A 43 -12.23 9.12 -4.48
C PRO A 43 -13.01 9.86 -3.39
N ALA A 44 -12.50 10.99 -2.88
CA ALA A 44 -13.23 11.79 -1.91
C ALA A 44 -14.55 12.30 -2.49
N LEU A 45 -14.54 12.88 -3.68
CA LEU A 45 -15.75 13.41 -4.33
C LEU A 45 -16.74 12.30 -4.70
N VAL A 46 -16.26 11.22 -5.32
CA VAL A 46 -17.10 10.13 -5.82
C VAL A 46 -17.70 9.30 -4.69
N LEU A 47 -16.92 9.05 -3.63
CA LEU A 47 -17.35 8.18 -2.53
C LEU A 47 -17.99 8.92 -1.35
N LEU A 48 -17.94 10.27 -1.30
CA LEU A 48 -18.58 11.07 -0.25
C LEU A 48 -20.05 10.70 -0.01
N PRO A 49 -20.92 10.56 -1.03
CA PRO A 49 -22.32 10.20 -0.79
C PRO A 49 -22.47 8.86 -0.07
N PHE A 50 -21.61 7.88 -0.35
CA PHE A 50 -21.64 6.58 0.32
C PHE A 50 -21.19 6.66 1.78
N VAL A 51 -20.18 7.50 2.07
CA VAL A 51 -19.73 7.75 3.45
C VAL A 51 -20.85 8.42 4.24
N LEU A 52 -21.49 9.47 3.70
CA LEU A 52 -22.58 10.19 4.36
C LEU A 52 -23.78 9.28 4.63
N LYS A 53 -24.19 8.45 3.68
CA LYS A 53 -25.26 7.45 3.86
C LYS A 53 -24.93 6.37 4.89
N SER A 54 -23.65 6.15 5.16
CA SER A 54 -23.19 5.13 6.10
C SER A 54 -22.58 5.73 7.38
N MET A 55 -22.85 6.99 7.66
CA MET A 55 -22.23 7.73 8.78
C MET A 55 -22.51 7.07 10.14
N ASP A 56 -23.69 6.49 10.34
CA ASP A 56 -24.01 5.78 11.57
C ASP A 56 -23.11 4.55 11.78
N LYS A 57 -22.80 3.81 10.70
CA LYS A 57 -21.85 2.70 10.75
C LYS A 57 -20.44 3.18 11.04
N VAL A 58 -20.03 4.29 10.45
CA VAL A 58 -18.70 4.89 10.70
C VAL A 58 -18.61 5.34 12.16
N ARG A 59 -19.61 6.02 12.69
CA ARG A 59 -19.65 6.49 14.10
C ARG A 59 -19.68 5.35 15.12
N ALA A 60 -20.20 4.18 14.74
CA ALA A 60 -20.19 2.98 15.58
C ALA A 60 -18.79 2.33 15.72
N VAL A 61 -17.84 2.67 14.84
CA VAL A 61 -16.46 2.15 14.92
C VAL A 61 -15.70 2.93 15.99
N PRO A 62 -15.01 2.25 16.93
CA PRO A 62 -14.17 2.92 17.93
C PRO A 62 -13.09 3.78 17.28
N ASN A 63 -12.90 5.01 17.77
CA ASN A 63 -12.02 6.03 17.18
C ASN A 63 -10.60 5.54 16.91
N LYS A 64 -10.03 4.68 17.76
CA LYS A 64 -8.69 4.11 17.56
C LYS A 64 -8.53 3.38 16.22
N TYR A 65 -9.59 2.71 15.75
CA TYR A 65 -9.57 2.01 14.46
C TYR A 65 -9.82 2.97 13.30
N LEU A 66 -10.65 3.99 13.46
CA LEU A 66 -10.81 5.05 12.46
C LEU A 66 -9.50 5.81 12.26
N ILE A 67 -8.79 6.15 13.34
CA ILE A 67 -7.46 6.77 13.31
C ILE A 67 -6.46 5.82 12.63
N GLY A 68 -6.45 4.52 13.00
CA GLY A 68 -5.59 3.52 12.38
C GLY A 68 -5.82 3.37 10.87
N ILE A 69 -7.08 3.48 10.42
CA ILE A 69 -7.44 3.46 9.00
C ILE A 69 -6.84 4.67 8.27
N VAL A 70 -6.96 5.89 8.84
CA VAL A 70 -6.47 7.12 8.22
C VAL A 70 -4.94 7.18 8.23
N ILE A 71 -4.30 6.83 9.37
CA ILE A 71 -2.82 6.82 9.46
C ILE A 71 -2.24 5.78 8.49
N GLY A 72 -2.84 4.59 8.43
CA GLY A 72 -2.25 3.45 7.76
C GLY A 72 -2.47 3.39 6.24
N SER A 73 -3.43 4.12 5.67
CA SER A 73 -3.66 4.15 4.21
C SER A 73 -4.05 5.54 3.66
N GLY A 74 -4.14 6.53 4.54
CA GLY A 74 -4.47 7.92 4.18
C GLY A 74 -3.24 8.78 3.93
N LEU A 75 -3.42 10.09 4.19
CA LEU A 75 -2.39 11.10 3.94
C LEU A 75 -1.04 10.79 4.60
N PRO A 76 -0.97 10.41 5.91
CA PRO A 76 0.33 10.14 6.52
C PRO A 76 1.11 9.01 5.83
N TYR A 77 0.43 7.90 5.51
CA TYR A 77 1.03 6.79 4.76
C TYR A 77 1.56 7.23 3.39
N LEU A 78 0.76 7.98 2.64
CA LEU A 78 1.14 8.43 1.30
C LEU A 78 2.36 9.36 1.34
N LEU A 79 2.42 10.27 2.32
CA LEU A 79 3.57 11.15 2.51
C LEU A 79 4.84 10.37 2.85
N VAL A 80 4.76 9.38 3.72
CA VAL A 80 5.90 8.49 4.06
C VAL A 80 6.35 7.70 2.83
N ALA A 81 5.43 7.03 2.14
CA ALA A 81 5.73 6.23 0.96
C ALA A 81 6.25 7.09 -0.22
N GLY A 82 5.66 8.26 -0.46
CA GLY A 82 6.10 9.20 -1.48
C GLY A 82 7.50 9.75 -1.18
N THR A 83 7.75 10.16 0.06
CA THR A 83 9.08 10.61 0.49
C THR A 83 10.13 9.51 0.33
N ALA A 84 9.81 8.27 0.66
CA ALA A 84 10.73 7.14 0.50
C ALA A 84 11.18 6.94 -0.94
N MET A 85 10.30 7.20 -1.92
CA MET A 85 10.60 7.08 -3.36
C MET A 85 11.64 8.08 -3.88
N HIS A 86 11.95 9.15 -3.14
CA HIS A 86 13.07 10.03 -3.49
C HIS A 86 14.43 9.35 -3.28
N PHE A 87 14.49 8.36 -2.38
CA PHE A 87 15.74 7.75 -1.92
C PHE A 87 16.01 6.37 -2.51
N ALA A 88 14.99 5.68 -3.05
CA ALA A 88 15.14 4.33 -3.54
C ALA A 88 14.20 4.04 -4.74
N PRO A 89 14.60 3.12 -5.64
CA PRO A 89 13.84 2.79 -6.85
C PRO A 89 12.53 2.06 -6.57
N VAL A 90 11.68 1.94 -7.61
CA VAL A 90 10.37 1.26 -7.54
C VAL A 90 10.49 -0.17 -7.02
N ALA A 91 11.51 -0.92 -7.46
CA ALA A 91 11.73 -2.29 -7.05
C ALA A 91 11.79 -2.44 -5.51
N HIS A 92 12.48 -1.52 -4.84
CA HIS A 92 12.64 -1.55 -3.38
C HIS A 92 11.33 -1.18 -2.67
N GLY A 93 10.64 -0.12 -3.11
CA GLY A 93 9.39 0.31 -2.49
C GLY A 93 8.26 -0.70 -2.66
N SER A 94 8.11 -1.23 -3.88
CA SER A 94 7.07 -2.23 -4.16
C SER A 94 7.33 -3.57 -3.47
N ALA A 95 8.59 -3.93 -3.18
CA ALA A 95 8.93 -5.12 -2.42
C ALA A 95 8.78 -4.90 -0.91
N LEU A 96 9.33 -3.79 -0.38
CA LEU A 96 9.38 -3.56 1.07
C LEU A 96 8.01 -3.21 1.65
N ILE A 97 7.15 -2.45 0.97
CA ILE A 97 5.84 -2.09 1.53
C ILE A 97 4.88 -3.30 1.56
N PRO A 98 4.43 -3.88 0.43
CA PRO A 98 3.49 -4.99 0.48
C PRO A 98 4.14 -6.32 0.89
N GLY A 99 5.40 -6.54 0.53
CA GLY A 99 6.08 -7.81 0.81
C GLY A 99 6.41 -8.01 2.28
N THR A 100 6.64 -6.96 3.05
CA THR A 100 6.88 -7.06 4.51
C THR A 100 5.59 -6.96 5.33
N LEU A 101 4.46 -6.66 4.69
CA LEU A 101 3.16 -6.56 5.35
C LEU A 101 2.80 -7.79 6.21
N PRO A 102 2.98 -9.05 5.73
CA PRO A 102 2.69 -10.23 6.55
C PRO A 102 3.53 -10.29 7.83
N LEU A 103 4.77 -9.77 7.80
CA LEU A 103 5.65 -9.70 8.97
C LEU A 103 5.03 -8.81 10.05
N PHE A 104 4.68 -7.58 9.70
CA PHE A 104 4.10 -6.61 10.65
C PHE A 104 2.71 -7.03 11.13
N VAL A 105 1.85 -7.54 10.24
CA VAL A 105 0.53 -8.07 10.63
C VAL A 105 0.70 -9.23 11.60
N SER A 106 1.66 -10.14 11.38
CA SER A 106 1.94 -11.26 12.27
C SER A 106 2.51 -10.79 13.61
N ALA A 107 3.44 -9.83 13.59
CA ALA A 107 4.00 -9.26 14.81
C ALA A 107 2.89 -8.63 15.69
N ILE A 108 2.01 -7.83 15.09
CA ILE A 108 0.87 -7.25 15.82
C ILE A 108 -0.07 -8.35 16.34
N ALA A 109 -0.35 -9.39 15.54
CA ALA A 109 -1.21 -10.50 15.93
C ALA A 109 -0.64 -11.27 17.14
N VAL A 110 0.67 -11.51 17.17
CA VAL A 110 1.35 -12.18 18.29
C VAL A 110 1.41 -11.28 19.50
N ILE A 111 1.89 -10.04 19.35
CA ILE A 111 2.17 -9.13 20.48
C ILE A 111 0.88 -8.62 21.11
N CYS A 112 -0.06 -8.16 20.30
CA CYS A 112 -1.27 -7.50 20.79
C CYS A 112 -2.43 -8.46 21.04
N TYR A 113 -2.49 -9.58 20.28
CA TYR A 113 -3.60 -10.53 20.33
C TYR A 113 -3.19 -11.93 20.79
N GLN A 114 -1.90 -12.14 21.09
CA GLN A 114 -1.33 -13.42 21.57
C GLN A 114 -1.67 -14.63 20.68
N GLN A 115 -1.81 -14.38 19.37
CA GLN A 115 -2.12 -15.45 18.41
C GLN A 115 -0.85 -16.23 18.08
N PRO A 116 -0.86 -17.57 18.21
CA PRO A 116 0.30 -18.39 17.89
C PRO A 116 0.59 -18.36 16.38
N LEU A 117 1.88 -18.41 16.03
CA LEU A 117 2.31 -18.55 14.65
C LEU A 117 2.41 -20.03 14.29
N SER A 118 1.86 -20.43 13.13
CA SER A 118 2.10 -21.75 12.57
C SER A 118 3.54 -21.85 12.06
N GLN A 119 4.10 -23.07 12.08
CA GLN A 119 5.46 -23.31 11.56
C GLN A 119 5.61 -22.87 10.10
N HIS A 120 4.60 -23.15 9.27
CA HIS A 120 4.56 -22.73 7.88
C HIS A 120 4.68 -21.19 7.74
N ARG A 121 3.91 -20.45 8.55
CA ARG A 121 3.97 -18.99 8.56
C ARG A 121 5.34 -18.47 9.01
N MET A 122 5.96 -19.14 10.00
CA MET A 122 7.32 -18.82 10.44
C MET A 122 8.35 -18.94 9.31
N VAL A 123 8.28 -20.03 8.52
CA VAL A 123 9.16 -20.22 7.36
C VAL A 123 9.00 -19.07 6.34
N GLY A 124 7.75 -18.72 5.99
CA GLY A 124 7.49 -17.61 5.08
C GLY A 124 8.02 -16.28 5.61
N LEU A 125 7.78 -15.97 6.89
CA LEU A 125 8.26 -14.76 7.55
C LEU A 125 9.80 -14.72 7.63
N SER A 126 10.45 -15.86 7.85
CA SER A 126 11.93 -15.94 7.81
C SER A 126 12.49 -15.61 6.43
N ALA A 127 11.84 -16.09 5.36
CA ALA A 127 12.23 -15.75 3.99
C ALA A 127 12.03 -14.24 3.71
N VAL A 128 10.93 -13.64 4.21
CA VAL A 128 10.74 -12.18 4.12
C VAL A 128 11.85 -11.42 4.85
N LEU A 129 12.20 -11.84 6.08
CA LEU A 129 13.30 -11.22 6.83
C LEU A 129 14.65 -11.33 6.11
N LEU A 130 14.95 -12.49 5.52
CA LEU A 130 16.16 -12.66 4.71
C LEU A 130 16.15 -11.73 3.51
N GLY A 131 15.03 -11.58 2.81
CA GLY A 131 14.91 -10.64 1.70
C GLY A 131 15.11 -9.17 2.12
N ILE A 132 14.58 -8.77 3.28
CA ILE A 132 14.84 -7.44 3.86
C ILE A 132 16.35 -7.27 4.12
N MET A 133 16.98 -8.26 4.74
CA MET A 133 18.43 -8.21 5.00
C MET A 133 19.22 -8.05 3.72
N VAL A 134 18.86 -8.76 2.64
CA VAL A 134 19.51 -8.61 1.33
C VAL A 134 19.34 -7.18 0.80
N PHE A 135 18.14 -6.58 0.86
CA PHE A 135 17.94 -5.17 0.49
C PHE A 135 18.78 -4.20 1.32
N LEU A 136 18.89 -4.43 2.63
CA LEU A 136 19.69 -3.58 3.49
C LEU A 136 21.20 -3.75 3.25
N LEU A 137 21.64 -4.98 3.02
CA LEU A 137 23.05 -5.33 2.76
C LEU A 137 23.51 -4.94 1.35
N SER A 138 22.60 -4.86 0.36
CA SER A 138 22.94 -4.39 -0.99
C SER A 138 23.52 -2.97 -1.01
N ASN A 139 23.34 -2.22 0.09
CA ASN A 139 23.93 -0.88 0.28
C ASN A 139 25.36 -0.90 0.84
N LEU A 140 25.92 -2.06 1.18
CA LEU A 140 27.28 -2.20 1.74
C LEU A 140 28.35 -2.26 0.63
N GLY A 141 28.21 -1.47 -0.45
CA GLY A 141 29.24 -1.28 -1.46
C GLY A 141 30.44 -0.46 -0.93
N GLU A 142 31.35 -0.05 -1.84
CA GLU A 142 32.56 0.72 -1.48
C GLU A 142 32.24 2.04 -0.75
N GLU A 143 31.08 2.64 -1.02
CA GLU A 143 30.52 3.75 -0.26
C GLU A 143 29.11 3.42 0.21
N TYR A 144 28.87 3.52 1.52
CA TYR A 144 27.57 3.25 2.13
C TYR A 144 26.53 4.32 1.73
N ASN A 145 25.46 3.90 1.04
CA ASN A 145 24.41 4.81 0.58
C ASN A 145 23.37 5.07 1.69
N TRP A 146 23.64 6.05 2.55
CA TRP A 146 22.74 6.48 3.63
C TRP A 146 21.37 6.94 3.13
N ALA A 147 21.30 7.57 1.97
CA ALA A 147 20.05 8.01 1.38
C ALA A 147 19.15 6.81 1.07
N GLN A 148 19.69 5.77 0.43
CA GLN A 148 18.93 4.57 0.12
C GLN A 148 18.49 3.81 1.38
N LEU A 149 19.32 3.72 2.41
CA LEU A 149 18.93 3.17 3.71
C LEU A 149 17.74 3.92 4.31
N LYS A 150 17.77 5.26 4.27
CA LYS A 150 16.64 6.10 4.69
C LYS A 150 15.37 5.74 3.93
N GLY A 151 15.45 5.54 2.61
CA GLY A 151 14.34 5.06 1.79
C GLY A 151 13.80 3.72 2.27
N HIS A 152 14.68 2.75 2.50
CA HIS A 152 14.29 1.42 3.00
C HIS A 152 13.58 1.49 4.35
N LEU A 153 14.11 2.27 5.31
CA LEU A 153 13.49 2.44 6.63
C LEU A 153 12.11 3.10 6.52
N LEU A 154 11.96 4.11 5.66
CA LEU A 154 10.66 4.74 5.40
C LEU A 154 9.67 3.76 4.76
N PHE A 155 10.10 2.89 3.84
CA PHE A 155 9.23 1.84 3.29
C PHE A 155 8.78 0.83 4.35
N LEU A 156 9.67 0.44 5.28
CA LEU A 156 9.30 -0.44 6.40
C LEU A 156 8.31 0.26 7.35
N VAL A 157 8.48 1.56 7.62
CA VAL A 157 7.49 2.35 8.36
C VAL A 157 6.16 2.38 7.59
N GLY A 158 6.17 2.60 6.28
CA GLY A 158 4.98 2.53 5.43
C GLY A 158 4.29 1.18 5.50
N SER A 159 5.05 0.08 5.49
CA SER A 159 4.49 -1.27 5.65
C SER A 159 3.85 -1.49 7.02
N LEU A 160 4.49 -1.04 8.11
CA LEU A 160 3.91 -1.06 9.46
C LEU A 160 2.60 -0.25 9.52
N MET A 161 2.59 0.95 8.94
CA MET A 161 1.39 1.78 8.85
C MET A 161 0.28 1.03 8.10
N TRP A 162 0.60 0.38 6.98
CA TRP A 162 -0.38 -0.41 6.23
C TRP A 162 -0.83 -1.67 6.98
N ALA A 163 0.01 -2.27 7.82
CA ALA A 163 -0.41 -3.33 8.74
C ALA A 163 -1.45 -2.82 9.76
N VAL A 164 -1.23 -1.65 10.34
CA VAL A 164 -2.20 -0.99 11.24
C VAL A 164 -3.53 -0.73 10.51
N PHE A 165 -3.47 -0.21 9.27
CA PHE A 165 -4.67 -0.08 8.42
C PHE A 165 -5.39 -1.41 8.25
N THR A 166 -4.67 -2.46 7.86
CA THR A 166 -5.25 -3.77 7.56
C THR A 166 -6.02 -4.35 8.76
N ILE A 167 -5.43 -4.25 9.96
CA ILE A 167 -6.06 -4.70 11.20
C ILE A 167 -7.25 -3.80 11.56
N SER A 168 -7.07 -2.49 11.47
CA SER A 168 -8.13 -1.53 11.81
C SER A 168 -9.33 -1.64 10.88
N ALA A 169 -9.11 -1.78 9.57
CA ALA A 169 -10.17 -1.96 8.58
C ALA A 169 -10.92 -3.27 8.78
N ARG A 170 -10.21 -4.35 9.16
CA ARG A 170 -10.82 -5.63 9.48
C ARG A 170 -11.75 -5.55 10.70
N VAL A 171 -11.31 -4.86 11.76
CA VAL A 171 -12.13 -4.68 12.97
C VAL A 171 -13.29 -3.73 12.72
N ALA A 172 -13.06 -2.65 11.97
CA ALA A 172 -14.10 -1.68 11.61
C ALA A 172 -15.24 -2.31 10.79
N ASN A 173 -14.96 -3.38 10.04
CA ASN A 173 -15.93 -4.13 9.23
C ASN A 173 -16.81 -3.25 8.32
N LEU A 174 -16.26 -2.12 7.86
CA LEU A 174 -16.91 -1.25 6.90
C LEU A 174 -16.83 -1.87 5.50
N SER A 175 -17.80 -1.57 4.64
CA SER A 175 -17.67 -1.96 3.24
C SER A 175 -16.47 -1.27 2.57
N ALA A 176 -15.85 -1.92 1.57
CA ALA A 176 -14.63 -1.42 0.95
C ALA A 176 -14.77 0.03 0.43
N TYR A 177 -15.91 0.37 -0.21
CA TYR A 177 -16.17 1.72 -0.72
C TYR A 177 -16.40 2.75 0.39
N VAL A 178 -17.01 2.38 1.52
CA VAL A 178 -17.17 3.27 2.67
C VAL A 178 -15.82 3.50 3.35
N CYS A 179 -15.02 2.45 3.53
CA CYS A 179 -13.68 2.57 4.09
C CYS A 179 -12.76 3.43 3.19
N ALA A 180 -12.71 3.16 1.88
CA ALA A 180 -11.93 3.93 0.92
C ALA A 180 -12.40 5.40 0.84
N GLY A 181 -13.72 5.62 0.86
CA GLY A 181 -14.31 6.95 0.89
C GLY A 181 -13.95 7.72 2.15
N PHE A 182 -14.08 7.09 3.33
CA PHE A 182 -13.72 7.68 4.61
C PHE A 182 -12.25 8.11 4.65
N VAL A 183 -11.33 7.20 4.24
CA VAL A 183 -9.90 7.52 4.12
C VAL A 183 -9.68 8.71 3.21
N SER A 184 -10.30 8.70 2.02
CA SER A 184 -10.06 9.73 1.02
C SER A 184 -10.62 11.09 1.43
N VAL A 185 -11.82 11.14 2.00
CA VAL A 185 -12.45 12.39 2.48
C VAL A 185 -11.64 13.01 3.61
N ILE A 186 -11.26 12.21 4.62
CA ILE A 186 -10.47 12.71 5.76
C ILE A 186 -9.07 13.12 5.29
N SER A 187 -8.42 12.31 4.44
CA SER A 187 -7.07 12.63 3.93
C SER A 187 -7.06 13.86 3.05
N PHE A 188 -8.08 14.04 2.21
CA PHE A 188 -8.24 15.24 1.39
C PHE A 188 -8.45 16.49 2.26
N ALA A 189 -9.32 16.41 3.29
CA ALA A 189 -9.53 17.51 4.23
C ALA A 189 -8.24 17.86 5.00
N LEU A 190 -7.52 16.86 5.52
CA LEU A 190 -6.23 17.05 6.19
C LEU A 190 -5.19 17.67 5.27
N LEU A 191 -5.14 17.25 4.00
CA LEU A 191 -4.23 17.80 3.00
C LEU A 191 -4.48 19.28 2.76
N ILE A 192 -5.74 19.67 2.53
CA ILE A 192 -6.11 21.08 2.31
C ILE A 192 -5.72 21.94 3.52
N VAL A 193 -5.97 21.44 4.74
CA VAL A 193 -5.57 22.14 5.97
C VAL A 193 -4.05 22.26 6.05
N ALA A 194 -3.31 21.15 5.85
CA ALA A 194 -1.86 21.15 6.00
C ALA A 194 -1.14 22.03 4.97
N VAL A 195 -1.60 22.02 3.73
CA VAL A 195 -1.07 22.91 2.67
C VAL A 195 -1.50 24.35 2.92
N GLY A 196 -2.76 24.59 3.31
CA GLY A 196 -3.28 25.92 3.59
C GLY A 196 -2.58 26.65 4.75
N PHE A 197 -2.11 25.90 5.77
CA PHE A 197 -1.30 26.44 6.88
C PHE A 197 0.21 26.43 6.60
N GLY A 198 0.65 26.00 5.40
CA GLY A 198 2.07 25.92 5.06
C GLY A 198 2.86 24.83 5.80
N TRP A 199 2.17 23.80 6.35
CA TRP A 199 2.83 22.64 6.98
C TRP A 199 3.36 21.63 5.97
N LEU A 200 2.80 21.66 4.76
CA LEU A 200 3.24 20.84 3.64
C LEU A 200 3.47 21.75 2.43
N ASP A 201 4.62 21.57 1.80
CA ASP A 201 4.94 22.23 0.54
C ASP A 201 4.14 21.61 -0.61
N SER A 202 3.66 22.46 -1.52
CA SER A 202 2.96 22.07 -2.73
C SER A 202 3.48 22.91 -3.90
N TYR A 203 3.97 22.24 -4.93
CA TYR A 203 4.40 22.88 -6.16
C TYR A 203 3.22 23.60 -6.85
N LEU A 204 2.04 22.99 -6.82
CA LEU A 204 0.83 23.52 -7.45
C LEU A 204 0.33 24.82 -6.81
N VAL A 205 0.56 25.01 -5.51
CA VAL A 205 0.13 26.23 -4.81
C VAL A 205 1.04 27.41 -5.11
N ILE A 206 2.35 27.18 -5.26
CA ILE A 206 3.33 28.26 -5.49
C ILE A 206 3.55 28.57 -6.98
N THR A 207 3.05 27.72 -7.87
CA THR A 207 3.26 27.84 -9.32
C THR A 207 1.96 28.26 -10.02
N PRO A 208 2.01 29.24 -10.96
CA PRO A 208 0.85 29.61 -11.76
C PRO A 208 0.25 28.39 -12.50
N ILE A 209 -1.07 28.34 -12.61
CA ILE A 209 -1.80 27.22 -13.23
C ILE A 209 -1.40 26.96 -14.69
N THR A 210 -0.90 27.99 -15.38
CA THR A 210 -0.38 27.91 -16.75
C THR A 210 0.88 27.07 -16.86
N ASP A 211 1.66 27.00 -15.77
CA ASP A 211 2.97 26.35 -15.71
C ASP A 211 2.89 24.98 -15.03
N TRP A 212 1.68 24.53 -14.68
CA TRP A 212 1.49 23.22 -14.11
C TRP A 212 1.84 22.10 -15.10
N PRO A 213 2.48 21.03 -14.65
CA PRO A 213 2.83 19.89 -15.50
C PRO A 213 1.58 19.01 -15.77
N TRP A 214 0.63 19.54 -16.53
CA TRP A 214 -0.69 18.93 -16.76
C TRP A 214 -0.63 17.49 -17.23
N LYS A 215 0.33 17.14 -18.10
CA LYS A 215 0.50 15.76 -18.59
C LYS A 215 0.82 14.80 -17.43
N GLU A 216 1.72 15.21 -16.54
CA GLU A 216 2.11 14.42 -15.36
C GLU A 216 0.96 14.33 -14.36
N LEU A 217 0.31 15.47 -14.08
CA LEU A 217 -0.84 15.54 -13.18
C LEU A 217 -1.98 14.63 -13.62
N VAL A 218 -2.32 14.62 -14.92
CA VAL A 218 -3.34 13.70 -15.45
C VAL A 218 -2.89 12.27 -15.30
N GLY A 219 -1.63 11.94 -15.56
CA GLY A 219 -1.05 10.61 -15.33
C GLY A 219 -1.20 10.18 -13.86
N HIS A 220 -0.81 11.05 -12.93
CA HIS A 220 -0.97 10.78 -11.50
C HIS A 220 -2.45 10.66 -11.10
N LEU A 221 -3.32 11.51 -11.60
CA LEU A 221 -4.76 11.46 -11.34
C LEU A 221 -5.39 10.14 -11.78
N VAL A 222 -4.99 9.64 -12.96
CA VAL A 222 -5.44 8.35 -13.49
C VAL A 222 -4.89 7.21 -12.65
N LEU A 223 -3.58 7.16 -12.37
CA LEU A 223 -2.95 6.06 -11.65
C LEU A 223 -3.31 6.06 -10.16
N GLN A 224 -3.23 7.20 -9.50
CA GLN A 224 -3.49 7.34 -8.06
C GLN A 224 -4.98 7.45 -7.75
N GLY A 225 -5.68 8.43 -8.33
CA GLY A 225 -7.06 8.75 -8.01
C GLY A 225 -8.04 7.71 -8.53
N ILE A 226 -8.09 7.53 -9.85
CA ILE A 226 -9.00 6.60 -10.49
C ILE A 226 -8.53 5.15 -10.29
N GLY A 227 -7.27 4.88 -10.60
CA GLY A 227 -6.71 3.53 -10.57
C GLY A 227 -6.67 2.95 -9.15
N ALA A 228 -5.68 3.37 -8.37
CA ALA A 228 -5.46 2.80 -7.05
C ALA A 228 -6.47 3.30 -6.01
N GLY A 229 -7.04 4.51 -6.18
CA GLY A 229 -8.01 5.12 -5.26
C GLY A 229 -9.42 4.57 -5.36
N LEU A 230 -9.87 4.27 -6.57
CA LEU A 230 -11.21 3.79 -6.84
C LEU A 230 -11.21 2.36 -7.37
N LEU A 231 -10.71 2.15 -8.59
CA LEU A 231 -10.90 0.91 -9.33
C LEU A 231 -10.26 -0.30 -8.65
N ALA A 232 -9.07 -0.15 -8.04
CA ALA A 232 -8.38 -1.26 -7.38
C ALA A 232 -9.21 -1.87 -6.24
N SER A 233 -9.96 -1.05 -5.49
CA SER A 233 -10.82 -1.53 -4.42
C SER A 233 -11.97 -2.40 -4.96
N PHE A 234 -12.56 -2.01 -6.10
CA PHE A 234 -13.64 -2.76 -6.72
C PHE A 234 -13.16 -4.04 -7.38
N THR A 235 -12.08 -3.97 -8.16
CA THR A 235 -11.52 -5.14 -8.86
C THR A 235 -10.99 -6.17 -7.88
N PHE A 236 -10.31 -5.74 -6.83
CA PHE A 236 -9.83 -6.64 -5.78
C PHE A 236 -10.95 -7.32 -5.01
N LEU A 237 -11.98 -6.56 -4.60
CA LEU A 237 -13.14 -7.13 -3.91
C LEU A 237 -13.92 -8.10 -4.82
N TYR A 238 -14.05 -7.79 -6.11
CA TYR A 238 -14.67 -8.69 -7.07
C TYR A 238 -13.86 -9.99 -7.24
N ALA A 239 -12.53 -9.89 -7.31
CA ALA A 239 -11.64 -11.06 -7.34
C ALA A 239 -11.83 -11.93 -6.10
N ILE A 240 -11.80 -11.35 -4.89
CA ILE A 240 -12.03 -12.08 -3.64
C ILE A 240 -13.36 -12.86 -3.66
N ARG A 241 -14.42 -12.25 -4.17
CA ARG A 241 -15.75 -12.89 -4.23
C ARG A 241 -15.84 -14.02 -5.26
N THR A 242 -15.02 -13.98 -6.32
CA THR A 242 -15.12 -14.91 -7.45
C THR A 242 -14.09 -16.03 -7.46
N ILE A 243 -12.84 -15.74 -7.05
CA ILE A 243 -11.75 -16.72 -7.00
C ILE A 243 -11.25 -16.99 -5.57
N GLY A 244 -11.82 -16.30 -4.57
CA GLY A 244 -11.47 -16.47 -3.16
C GLY A 244 -10.35 -15.53 -2.68
N ALA A 245 -10.31 -15.32 -1.36
CA ALA A 245 -9.37 -14.40 -0.73
C ALA A 245 -7.91 -14.88 -0.85
N GLU A 246 -7.70 -16.20 -0.74
CA GLU A 246 -6.37 -16.81 -0.80
C GLU A 246 -5.72 -16.64 -2.16
N ALA A 247 -6.46 -17.02 -3.23
CA ALA A 247 -5.97 -16.82 -4.60
C ALA A 247 -5.72 -15.33 -4.90
N SER A 248 -6.64 -14.45 -4.49
CA SER A 248 -6.48 -13.01 -4.69
C SER A 248 -5.25 -12.46 -3.96
N ALA A 249 -4.96 -12.92 -2.73
CA ALA A 249 -3.77 -12.53 -1.99
C ALA A 249 -2.47 -13.04 -2.65
N ALA A 250 -2.49 -14.30 -3.17
CA ALA A 250 -1.35 -14.86 -3.90
C ALA A 250 -0.99 -14.03 -5.13
N PHE A 251 -2.00 -13.71 -5.95
CA PHE A 251 -1.79 -12.81 -7.08
C PHE A 251 -1.30 -11.43 -6.63
N GLY A 252 -1.89 -10.87 -5.55
CA GLY A 252 -1.46 -9.58 -4.99
C GLY A 252 0.03 -9.53 -4.64
N SER A 253 0.60 -10.65 -4.18
CA SER A 253 2.04 -10.76 -3.88
C SER A 253 2.95 -10.65 -5.10
N LEU A 254 2.42 -10.72 -6.33
CA LEU A 254 3.16 -10.49 -7.57
C LEU A 254 3.32 -9.00 -7.92
N THR A 255 2.63 -8.10 -7.22
CA THR A 255 2.72 -6.65 -7.45
C THR A 255 4.17 -6.14 -7.49
N PRO A 256 5.07 -6.54 -6.56
CA PRO A 256 6.47 -6.09 -6.60
C PRO A 256 7.18 -6.44 -7.91
N VAL A 257 6.97 -7.67 -8.39
CA VAL A 257 7.59 -8.15 -9.63
C VAL A 257 7.08 -7.35 -10.82
N LEU A 258 5.75 -7.18 -10.93
CA LEU A 258 5.15 -6.43 -12.02
C LEU A 258 5.54 -4.94 -11.98
N ALA A 259 5.54 -4.32 -10.80
CA ALA A 259 5.96 -2.93 -10.64
C ALA A 259 7.42 -2.71 -11.05
N THR A 260 8.32 -3.64 -10.68
CA THR A 260 9.72 -3.62 -11.07
C THR A 260 9.88 -3.75 -12.59
N LEU A 261 9.21 -4.72 -13.21
CA LEU A 261 9.25 -4.92 -14.66
C LEU A 261 8.73 -3.70 -15.44
N LEU A 262 7.70 -3.03 -14.94
CA LEU A 262 7.18 -1.80 -15.54
C LEU A 262 8.10 -0.60 -15.31
N ALA A 263 8.80 -0.53 -14.18
CA ALA A 263 9.73 0.56 -13.88
C ALA A 263 10.98 0.56 -14.78
N MET A 264 11.41 -0.62 -15.25
CA MET A 264 12.56 -0.74 -16.15
C MET A 264 12.42 0.14 -17.41
N PRO A 265 11.37 0.01 -18.23
CA PRO A 265 11.21 0.85 -19.42
C PRO A 265 10.73 2.27 -19.11
N VAL A 266 10.03 2.50 -17.99
CA VAL A 266 9.44 3.81 -17.68
C VAL A 266 10.49 4.76 -17.10
N PHE A 267 11.33 4.27 -16.18
CA PHE A 267 12.33 5.06 -15.46
C PHE A 267 13.77 4.70 -15.79
N ASN A 268 13.98 3.74 -16.72
CA ASN A 268 15.31 3.17 -17.02
C ASN A 268 16.00 2.62 -15.75
N GLU A 269 15.20 2.12 -14.78
CA GLU A 269 15.73 1.48 -13.57
C GLU A 269 16.19 0.07 -13.92
N GLN A 270 17.45 -0.26 -13.59
CA GLN A 270 18.04 -1.59 -13.85
C GLN A 270 18.32 -2.26 -12.50
N PRO A 271 17.42 -3.14 -12.01
CA PRO A 271 17.65 -3.85 -10.76
C PRO A 271 18.86 -4.77 -10.88
N ASP A 272 19.77 -4.71 -9.91
CA ASP A 272 20.92 -5.60 -9.82
C ASP A 272 20.51 -7.01 -9.36
N THR A 273 21.47 -7.95 -9.38
CA THR A 273 21.23 -9.34 -8.98
C THR A 273 20.75 -9.46 -7.54
N LEU A 274 21.28 -8.63 -6.61
CA LEU A 274 20.87 -8.65 -5.21
C LEU A 274 19.43 -8.16 -5.04
N THR A 275 19.05 -7.12 -5.78
CA THR A 275 17.65 -6.65 -5.83
C THR A 275 16.69 -7.74 -6.30
N TRP A 276 17.05 -8.50 -7.37
CA TRP A 276 16.23 -9.62 -7.83
C TRP A 276 16.15 -10.75 -6.81
N CYS A 277 17.27 -11.12 -6.18
CA CYS A 277 17.28 -12.11 -5.10
C CYS A 277 16.38 -11.69 -3.93
N ALA A 278 16.51 -10.44 -3.48
CA ALA A 278 15.69 -9.89 -2.40
C ALA A 278 14.20 -9.87 -2.77
N LEU A 279 13.87 -9.45 -4.00
CA LEU A 279 12.51 -9.41 -4.53
C LEU A 279 11.87 -10.80 -4.52
N ILE A 280 12.59 -11.82 -5.00
CA ILE A 280 12.14 -13.22 -4.99
C ILE A 280 11.91 -13.70 -3.56
N LEU A 281 12.87 -13.48 -2.65
CA LEU A 281 12.77 -13.90 -1.26
C LEU A 281 11.55 -13.26 -0.56
N VAL A 282 11.36 -11.96 -0.72
CA VAL A 282 10.23 -11.23 -0.12
C VAL A 282 8.91 -11.70 -0.72
N THR A 283 8.83 -11.85 -2.04
CA THR A 283 7.60 -12.26 -2.73
C THR A 283 7.22 -13.69 -2.39
N CYS A 284 8.15 -14.64 -2.52
CA CYS A 284 7.90 -16.04 -2.18
C CYS A 284 7.62 -16.22 -0.68
N GLY A 285 8.38 -15.55 0.18
CA GLY A 285 8.16 -15.55 1.62
C GLY A 285 6.79 -15.03 2.01
N SER A 286 6.33 -13.94 1.38
CA SER A 286 5.00 -13.37 1.58
C SER A 286 3.88 -14.32 1.14
N ILE A 287 4.05 -15.01 0.00
CA ILE A 287 3.11 -16.03 -0.48
C ILE A 287 3.02 -17.18 0.54
N VAL A 288 4.15 -17.70 0.99
CA VAL A 288 4.19 -18.77 1.99
C VAL A 288 3.56 -18.31 3.32
N ALA A 289 3.89 -17.10 3.79
CA ALA A 289 3.36 -16.57 5.05
C ALA A 289 1.84 -16.33 5.02
N SER A 290 1.23 -16.17 3.84
CA SER A 290 -0.22 -15.94 3.69
C SER A 290 -1.10 -17.20 3.85
N ASN A 291 -0.52 -18.37 4.12
CA ASN A 291 -1.20 -19.67 4.25
C ASN A 291 -1.96 -20.16 2.99
N ILE A 292 -1.67 -19.59 1.82
CA ILE A 292 -2.34 -19.96 0.55
C ILE A 292 -2.15 -21.43 0.19
N LEU A 293 -1.01 -22.00 0.60
CA LEU A 293 -0.64 -23.39 0.30
C LEU A 293 -1.22 -24.39 1.30
N MET A 294 -1.93 -23.94 2.35
CA MET A 294 -2.53 -24.80 3.36
C MET A 294 -3.99 -25.08 3.03
N LYS A 295 -4.42 -26.34 3.00
CA LYS A 295 -5.85 -26.68 3.03
C LYS A 295 -6.46 -26.08 4.29
N GLN A 296 -7.45 -25.19 4.15
CA GLN A 296 -8.20 -24.70 5.30
C GLN A 296 -8.87 -25.89 5.97
N ASP A 297 -8.56 -26.07 7.26
CA ASP A 297 -9.37 -26.95 8.12
C ASP A 297 -10.73 -26.27 8.32
N PRO A 298 -11.84 -26.88 7.85
CA PRO A 298 -13.18 -26.30 7.98
C PRO A 298 -13.58 -26.00 9.44
N SER A 299 -12.88 -26.59 10.41
CA SER A 299 -13.13 -26.43 11.86
C SER A 299 -12.54 -25.12 12.42
N GLN A 300 -11.61 -24.46 11.73
CA GLN A 300 -11.01 -23.17 12.13
C GLN A 300 -11.71 -21.97 11.50
N LYS A 301 -13.04 -21.97 11.44
CA LYS A 301 -13.78 -20.73 11.15
C LYS A 301 -13.44 -19.71 12.24
N TYR A 302 -12.82 -18.61 11.81
CA TYR A 302 -12.53 -17.43 12.63
C TYR A 302 -13.72 -17.11 13.55
N GLN A 303 -13.55 -17.30 14.84
CA GLN A 303 -14.43 -16.73 15.85
C GLN A 303 -13.91 -15.32 16.16
N PRO A 304 -14.71 -14.26 15.95
CA PRO A 304 -14.32 -12.93 16.37
C PRO A 304 -14.10 -12.93 17.89
N PRO A 305 -13.09 -12.16 18.39
CA PRO A 305 -12.90 -12.06 19.83
C PRO A 305 -14.18 -11.54 20.47
N VAL A 306 -14.74 -12.32 21.40
CA VAL A 306 -15.84 -11.90 22.26
C VAL A 306 -15.29 -10.74 23.10
N HIS A 307 -15.86 -9.56 22.92
CA HIS A 307 -15.54 -8.41 23.75
C HIS A 307 -15.81 -8.75 25.22
N ARG A 308 -14.75 -8.89 26.00
CA ARG A 308 -14.78 -8.70 27.45
C ARG A 308 -14.22 -7.34 27.80
#